data_b7acce4b7677a5f7cad1b5abd5c7899a
#
_entry.id   b7acce4b7677a5f7cad1b5abd5c7899a
#
_cell.length_a   1.000
_cell.length_b   1.000
_cell.length_c   1.000
_cell.angle_alpha   90.00
_cell.angle_beta   90.00
_cell.angle_gamma   90.00
#
_symmetry.space_group_name_H-M   'P 1'
#
loop_
_entity.id
_entity.type
_entity.pdbx_description
1 polymer ?
#
loop_
_entity_poly.entity_id
_entity_poly.type
_entity_poly.pdbx_seq_one_letter_code
_entity_poly.pdbx_strand_id
1 'polypeptide(L)'
;MAWASAKVQRQNHRHNPVAWRTLKRWVDHLEQRGEVLRIPRPVDVVHEAGAIADLLVKNDGPAVIFEQPRLADGSISDIPLVMNLFGSEDRTLRALGVETETAIGDRMVAMMKPDVPRYLKRPWEALPLAMDALAFAPKRKRRGRVQRIVDKDPDLTKLPIPTTWPMDGGAYITLPLVVTRDLASGEHNLGMYRSQIFGSKEAGLHWQVHKHGADHAAAGLKMPVAICLGGPPELIFSAISPLPDNLSEYQFAGILGRRRLPLTKAATQDLWIPAEADIVIEGWTDPTDLRVEGPFGDHYGFYSLTGHYPVLNVTAVTRRADAMLPATIVGLPPTVSYTHLRAHETILDL
;
A
#
# COMPACT_ATOMS: atom_id res chain seq x y z
N MET A 1 27.01 1.87 18.41
CA MET A 1 27.75 2.73 17.49
C MET A 1 28.67 1.89 16.59
N ALA A 2 28.15 1.04 15.72
CA ALA A 2 28.94 0.20 14.82
C ALA A 2 28.41 0.20 13.38
N TRP A 3 27.57 1.14 13.02
CA TRP A 3 26.96 1.25 11.67
C TRP A 3 27.62 2.26 10.73
N ALA A 4 28.61 3.01 11.21
CA ALA A 4 29.20 4.14 10.45
C ALA A 4 30.34 3.75 9.50
N SER A 5 30.71 2.47 9.31
CA SER A 5 31.94 2.10 8.59
C SER A 5 31.80 1.17 7.39
N ALA A 6 30.59 0.79 6.96
CA ALA A 6 30.42 0.05 5.73
C ALA A 6 29.97 1.00 4.59
N LYS A 7 30.91 1.77 4.04
CA LYS A 7 30.71 2.33 2.69
C LYS A 7 30.57 1.17 1.72
N VAL A 8 29.33 0.79 1.43
CA VAL A 8 29.00 -0.19 0.41
C VAL A 8 29.56 0.31 -0.92
N GLN A 9 30.48 -0.44 -1.51
CA GLN A 9 30.91 -0.27 -2.89
C GLN A 9 29.65 -0.34 -3.76
N ARG A 10 29.32 0.76 -4.44
CA ARG A 10 28.28 0.80 -5.45
C ARG A 10 28.72 -0.11 -6.60
N GLN A 11 28.34 -1.38 -6.53
CA GLN A 11 28.44 -2.27 -7.68
C GLN A 11 27.33 -1.86 -8.66
N ASN A 12 27.73 -1.43 -9.85
CA ASN A 12 26.86 -1.21 -11.01
C ASN A 12 26.18 -2.52 -11.40
N HIS A 13 25.12 -2.91 -10.70
CA HIS A 13 24.21 -3.95 -11.16
C HIS A 13 23.19 -3.29 -12.08
N ARG A 14 23.27 -3.58 -13.37
CA ARG A 14 22.17 -3.33 -14.31
C ARG A 14 20.90 -3.90 -13.67
N HIS A 15 19.98 -3.02 -13.32
CA HIS A 15 18.70 -3.43 -12.73
C HIS A 15 17.92 -4.18 -13.79
N ASN A 16 17.97 -5.51 -13.72
CA ASN A 16 17.01 -6.32 -14.44
C ASN A 16 15.64 -6.06 -13.78
N PRO A 17 14.59 -5.68 -14.52
CA PRO A 17 13.29 -5.37 -13.94
C PRO A 17 12.70 -6.63 -13.31
N VAL A 18 13.01 -6.84 -12.04
CA VAL A 18 12.44 -7.95 -11.28
C VAL A 18 11.10 -7.48 -10.72
N ALA A 19 10.01 -7.93 -11.31
CA ALA A 19 8.69 -7.72 -10.73
C ALA A 19 8.57 -8.49 -9.40
N TRP A 20 8.43 -7.77 -8.31
CA TRP A 20 8.21 -8.33 -6.98
C TRP A 20 6.79 -8.88 -6.91
N ARG A 21 6.64 -10.18 -6.87
CA ARG A 21 5.31 -10.81 -6.89
C ARG A 21 4.54 -10.66 -5.57
N THR A 22 5.21 -10.37 -4.48
CA THR A 22 4.65 -10.26 -3.12
C THR A 22 5.50 -9.34 -2.27
N LEU A 23 4.95 -8.80 -1.18
CA LEU A 23 5.70 -8.05 -0.19
C LEU A 23 6.87 -8.87 0.36
N LYS A 24 6.63 -10.14 0.67
CA LYS A 24 7.69 -11.04 1.17
C LYS A 24 8.90 -11.11 0.22
N ARG A 25 8.68 -11.18 -1.10
CA ARG A 25 9.79 -11.21 -2.07
C ARG A 25 10.59 -9.92 -2.07
N TRP A 26 9.92 -8.78 -1.85
CA TRP A 26 10.60 -7.50 -1.69
C TRP A 26 11.43 -7.49 -0.40
N VAL A 27 10.85 -7.91 0.72
CA VAL A 27 11.54 -8.03 2.01
C VAL A 27 12.74 -8.98 1.91
N ASP A 28 12.58 -10.18 1.32
CA ASP A 28 13.66 -11.15 1.11
C ASP A 28 14.83 -10.54 0.30
N HIS A 29 14.52 -9.69 -0.68
CA HIS A 29 15.55 -8.98 -1.45
C HIS A 29 16.29 -7.93 -0.60
N LEU A 30 15.58 -7.14 0.17
CA LEU A 30 16.20 -6.19 1.09
C LEU A 30 17.09 -6.90 2.11
N GLU A 31 16.65 -8.04 2.61
CA GLU A 31 17.41 -8.85 3.57
C GLU A 31 18.71 -9.40 2.96
N GLN A 32 18.66 -9.92 1.74
CA GLN A 32 19.86 -10.37 1.01
C GLN A 32 20.89 -9.26 0.78
N ARG A 33 20.44 -8.00 0.81
CA ARG A 33 21.30 -6.81 0.70
C ARG A 33 21.78 -6.26 2.05
N GLY A 34 21.34 -6.86 3.16
CA GLY A 34 21.64 -6.35 4.51
C GLY A 34 20.86 -5.05 4.84
N GLU A 35 19.76 -4.80 4.14
CA GLU A 35 18.94 -3.60 4.30
C GLU A 35 17.69 -3.88 5.17
N VAL A 36 17.72 -4.92 6.01
CA VAL A 36 16.65 -5.26 6.95
C VAL A 36 17.23 -5.41 8.36
N LEU A 37 16.63 -4.73 9.32
CA LEU A 37 16.84 -4.95 10.75
C LEU A 37 15.71 -5.83 11.29
N ARG A 38 16.06 -7.00 11.85
CA ARG A 38 15.09 -7.85 12.57
C ARG A 38 15.18 -7.59 14.07
N ILE A 39 14.04 -7.35 14.68
CA ILE A 39 13.93 -7.19 16.15
C ILE A 39 13.11 -8.37 16.69
N PRO A 40 13.79 -9.39 17.27
CA PRO A 40 13.13 -10.61 17.73
C PRO A 40 12.49 -10.47 19.12
N ARG A 41 12.81 -9.42 19.88
CA ARG A 41 12.18 -9.13 21.16
C ARG A 41 10.80 -8.51 21.00
N PRO A 42 9.93 -8.61 22.01
CA PRO A 42 8.68 -7.86 22.01
C PRO A 42 8.91 -6.35 21.88
N VAL A 43 8.12 -5.72 21.01
CA VAL A 43 8.10 -4.27 20.77
C VAL A 43 6.65 -3.81 20.76
N ASP A 44 6.33 -2.77 21.53
CA ASP A 44 4.97 -2.25 21.60
C ASP A 44 4.55 -1.57 20.28
N VAL A 45 3.40 -1.95 19.75
CA VAL A 45 2.83 -1.28 18.57
C VAL A 45 2.35 0.14 18.92
N VAL A 46 2.13 0.40 20.22
CA VAL A 46 1.80 1.73 20.72
C VAL A 46 3.10 2.49 20.98
N HIS A 47 3.39 3.43 20.12
CA HIS A 47 4.51 4.39 20.12
C HIS A 47 5.92 3.78 19.92
N GLU A 48 6.29 2.62 20.54
CA GLU A 48 7.67 2.12 20.47
C GLU A 48 8.06 1.74 19.04
N ALA A 49 7.22 0.96 18.35
CA ALA A 49 7.51 0.57 16.96
C ALA A 49 7.57 1.81 16.02
N GLY A 50 6.68 2.78 16.22
CA GLY A 50 6.69 4.04 15.50
C GLY A 50 7.96 4.85 15.74
N ALA A 51 8.39 5.00 16.99
CA ALA A 51 9.61 5.73 17.35
C ALA A 51 10.89 5.10 16.76
N ILE A 52 10.97 3.75 16.77
CA ILE A 52 12.10 3.04 16.15
C ILE A 52 12.11 3.26 14.64
N ALA A 53 10.95 3.15 13.99
CA ALA A 53 10.85 3.34 12.54
C ALA A 53 11.14 4.80 12.13
N ASP A 54 10.69 5.80 12.90
CA ASP A 54 10.98 7.22 12.67
C ASP A 54 12.49 7.50 12.78
N LEU A 55 13.15 6.94 13.80
CA LEU A 55 14.59 7.06 13.95
C LEU A 55 15.34 6.45 12.75
N LEU A 56 14.90 5.29 12.26
CA LEU A 56 15.52 4.64 11.12
C LEU A 56 15.34 5.48 9.83
N VAL A 57 14.14 5.99 9.58
CA VAL A 57 13.87 6.85 8.40
C VAL A 57 14.77 8.09 8.42
N LYS A 58 14.87 8.79 9.55
CA LYS A 58 15.66 10.03 9.68
C LYS A 58 17.16 9.83 9.58
N ASN A 59 17.64 8.60 9.68
CA ASN A 59 19.07 8.25 9.60
C ASN A 59 19.39 7.35 8.41
N ASP A 60 18.58 7.38 7.34
CA ASP A 60 18.74 6.51 6.15
C ASP A 60 18.91 5.03 6.52
N GLY A 61 18.28 4.63 7.60
CA GLY A 61 18.39 3.29 8.16
C GLY A 61 17.63 2.23 7.33
N PRO A 62 17.84 0.94 7.66
CA PRO A 62 17.22 -0.18 6.96
C PRO A 62 15.70 -0.24 7.21
N ALA A 63 15.02 -1.07 6.40
CA ALA A 63 13.69 -1.55 6.75
C ALA A 63 13.75 -2.32 8.07
N VAL A 64 12.66 -2.35 8.83
CA VAL A 64 12.61 -3.04 10.13
C VAL A 64 11.46 -4.04 10.17
N ILE A 65 11.74 -5.21 10.74
CA ILE A 65 10.76 -6.26 11.02
C ILE A 65 10.69 -6.44 12.54
N PHE A 66 9.55 -6.14 13.12
CA PHE A 66 9.23 -6.49 14.50
C PHE A 66 8.61 -7.88 14.48
N GLU A 67 9.36 -8.89 14.97
CA GLU A 67 8.92 -10.29 14.89
C GLU A 67 7.87 -10.63 15.94
N GLN A 68 7.86 -9.91 17.05
CA GLN A 68 6.94 -10.08 18.18
C GLN A 68 6.26 -8.75 18.55
N PRO A 69 5.37 -8.22 17.67
CA PRO A 69 4.65 -7.00 18.00
C PRO A 69 3.76 -7.22 19.23
N ARG A 70 3.94 -6.40 20.28
CA ARG A 70 3.09 -6.41 21.47
C ARG A 70 1.92 -5.49 21.24
N LEU A 71 0.71 -6.04 21.29
CA LEU A 71 -0.53 -5.32 21.09
C LEU A 71 -0.88 -4.46 22.31
N ALA A 72 -1.87 -3.57 22.16
CA ALA A 72 -2.30 -2.66 23.23
C ALA A 72 -2.84 -3.39 24.49
N ASP A 73 -3.35 -4.61 24.35
CA ASP A 73 -3.77 -5.48 25.45
C ASP A 73 -2.62 -6.27 26.11
N GLY A 74 -1.39 -6.07 25.66
CA GLY A 74 -0.17 -6.75 26.13
C GLY A 74 0.09 -8.12 25.49
N SER A 75 -0.83 -8.67 24.69
CA SER A 75 -0.60 -9.92 23.97
C SER A 75 0.39 -9.71 22.80
N ILE A 76 1.00 -10.82 22.35
CA ILE A 76 1.92 -10.80 21.20
C ILE A 76 1.16 -11.24 19.94
N SER A 77 1.29 -10.48 18.87
CA SER A 77 0.72 -10.84 17.56
C SER A 77 1.54 -11.97 16.91
N ASP A 78 0.86 -12.90 16.25
CA ASP A 78 1.46 -13.91 15.37
C ASP A 78 1.83 -13.38 13.98
N ILE A 79 1.47 -12.12 13.68
CA ILE A 79 1.76 -11.44 12.43
C ILE A 79 2.88 -10.42 12.67
N PRO A 80 4.03 -10.53 12.01
CA PRO A 80 5.08 -9.52 12.11
C PRO A 80 4.62 -8.16 11.57
N LEU A 81 5.08 -7.09 12.22
CA LEU A 81 4.92 -5.71 11.73
C LEU A 81 6.19 -5.33 10.96
N VAL A 82 6.02 -4.80 9.74
CA VAL A 82 7.15 -4.35 8.91
C VAL A 82 7.02 -2.87 8.58
N MET A 83 8.10 -2.11 8.79
CA MET A 83 8.10 -0.66 8.59
C MET A 83 9.35 -0.20 7.82
N ASN A 84 9.33 1.03 7.33
CA ASN A 84 10.43 1.65 6.58
C ASN A 84 10.84 0.89 5.31
N LEU A 85 9.89 0.22 4.66
CA LEU A 85 10.16 -0.59 3.46
C LEU A 85 10.62 0.22 2.24
N PHE A 86 10.22 1.50 2.16
CA PHE A 86 10.45 2.41 1.05
C PHE A 86 11.13 3.71 1.51
N GLY A 87 11.81 3.71 2.65
CA GLY A 87 12.34 4.89 3.33
C GLY A 87 13.60 5.49 2.71
N SER A 88 13.94 5.15 1.46
CA SER A 88 14.96 5.85 0.68
C SER A 88 14.58 5.82 -0.80
N GLU A 89 15.03 6.84 -1.55
CA GLU A 89 14.84 6.93 -3.00
C GLU A 89 15.33 5.68 -3.72
N ASP A 90 16.55 5.22 -3.40
CA ASP A 90 17.14 4.02 -4.01
C ASP A 90 16.30 2.75 -3.76
N ARG A 91 15.76 2.56 -2.54
CA ARG A 91 14.85 1.45 -2.27
C ARG A 91 13.55 1.57 -3.06
N THR A 92 13.02 2.78 -3.18
CA THR A 92 11.80 3.07 -3.94
C THR A 92 11.99 2.77 -5.42
N LEU A 93 13.05 3.29 -6.04
CA LEU A 93 13.36 3.04 -7.45
C LEU A 93 13.56 1.54 -7.72
N ARG A 94 14.29 0.84 -6.85
CA ARG A 94 14.46 -0.62 -6.94
C ARG A 94 13.15 -1.39 -6.75
N ALA A 95 12.29 -0.94 -5.83
CA ALA A 95 10.99 -1.56 -5.63
C ALA A 95 10.12 -1.49 -6.89
N LEU A 96 10.22 -0.40 -7.66
CA LEU A 96 9.52 -0.20 -8.92
C LEU A 96 10.26 -0.72 -10.14
N GLY A 97 11.51 -1.17 -9.99
CA GLY A 97 12.33 -1.66 -11.08
C GLY A 97 12.68 -0.60 -12.12
N VAL A 98 12.84 0.66 -11.67
CA VAL A 98 13.21 1.82 -12.51
C VAL A 98 14.55 2.40 -12.05
N GLU A 99 15.24 3.09 -12.96
CA GLU A 99 16.54 3.71 -12.67
C GLU A 99 16.41 5.16 -12.19
N THR A 100 15.32 5.84 -12.58
CA THR A 100 15.04 7.23 -12.23
C THR A 100 13.54 7.44 -11.99
N GLU A 101 13.19 8.47 -11.25
CA GLU A 101 11.79 8.85 -11.02
C GLU A 101 11.06 9.18 -12.33
N THR A 102 11.73 9.86 -13.25
CA THR A 102 11.16 10.25 -14.56
C THR A 102 10.84 9.04 -15.45
N ALA A 103 11.52 7.90 -15.26
CA ALA A 103 11.31 6.71 -16.07
C ALA A 103 9.86 6.17 -15.99
N ILE A 104 9.17 6.42 -14.88
CA ILE A 104 7.75 6.04 -14.73
C ILE A 104 6.88 6.96 -15.59
N GLY A 105 7.10 8.27 -15.50
CA GLY A 105 6.39 9.26 -16.30
C GLY A 105 6.61 9.07 -17.80
N ASP A 106 7.86 8.89 -18.23
CA ASP A 106 8.21 8.63 -19.62
C ASP A 106 7.49 7.38 -20.17
N ARG A 107 7.38 6.35 -19.35
CA ARG A 107 6.69 5.11 -19.70
C ARG A 107 5.19 5.30 -19.82
N MET A 108 4.58 6.08 -18.93
CA MET A 108 3.16 6.46 -19.02
C MET A 108 2.89 7.27 -20.29
N VAL A 109 3.72 8.28 -20.58
CA VAL A 109 3.60 9.09 -21.80
C VAL A 109 3.73 8.25 -23.06
N ALA A 110 4.69 7.33 -23.11
CA ALA A 110 4.88 6.42 -24.25
C ALA A 110 3.67 5.50 -24.49
N MET A 111 2.97 5.11 -23.42
CA MET A 111 1.73 4.31 -23.54
C MET A 111 0.54 5.13 -24.00
N MET A 112 0.41 6.37 -23.51
CA MET A 112 -0.71 7.26 -23.86
C MET A 112 -0.57 7.84 -25.28
N LYS A 113 0.66 8.08 -25.73
CA LYS A 113 0.99 8.68 -27.05
C LYS A 113 2.04 7.83 -27.78
N PRO A 114 1.70 6.61 -28.27
CA PRO A 114 2.66 5.77 -28.96
C PRO A 114 3.10 6.39 -30.28
N ASP A 115 4.41 6.43 -30.53
CA ASP A 115 4.99 6.88 -31.80
C ASP A 115 4.82 5.79 -32.87
N VAL A 116 3.62 5.68 -33.41
CA VAL A 116 3.25 4.66 -34.40
C VAL A 116 4.14 4.72 -35.65
N PRO A 117 4.47 5.91 -36.23
CA PRO A 117 5.38 5.98 -37.38
C PRO A 117 6.78 5.40 -37.13
N ARG A 118 7.31 5.61 -35.91
CA ARG A 118 8.59 5.04 -35.49
C ARG A 118 8.52 3.54 -35.38
N TYR A 119 7.46 3.01 -34.76
CA TYR A 119 7.26 1.57 -34.54
C TYR A 119 7.01 0.81 -35.85
N LEU A 120 6.40 1.43 -36.87
CA LEU A 120 6.28 0.84 -38.18
C LEU A 120 7.64 0.67 -38.91
N LYS A 121 8.57 1.62 -38.67
CA LYS A 121 9.92 1.55 -39.24
C LYS A 121 10.86 0.63 -38.45
N ARG A 122 10.64 0.51 -37.14
CA ARG A 122 11.48 -0.27 -36.22
C ARG A 122 10.63 -1.07 -35.24
N PRO A 123 10.02 -2.18 -35.70
CA PRO A 123 9.05 -2.93 -34.90
C PRO A 123 9.61 -3.51 -33.59
N TRP A 124 10.91 -3.76 -33.51
CA TRP A 124 11.55 -4.20 -32.25
C TRP A 124 11.56 -3.13 -31.15
N GLU A 125 11.49 -1.85 -31.50
CA GLU A 125 11.37 -0.76 -30.54
C GLU A 125 9.95 -0.69 -29.91
N ALA A 126 8.95 -1.32 -30.54
CA ALA A 126 7.61 -1.46 -29.99
C ALA A 126 7.49 -2.61 -28.97
N LEU A 127 8.48 -3.50 -28.85
CA LEU A 127 8.40 -4.67 -27.99
C LEU A 127 8.15 -4.34 -26.52
N PRO A 128 8.79 -3.33 -25.89
CA PRO A 128 8.48 -2.93 -24.51
C PRO A 128 7.02 -2.48 -24.37
N LEU A 129 6.52 -1.68 -25.31
CA LEU A 129 5.14 -1.21 -25.32
C LEU A 129 4.14 -2.37 -25.48
N ALA A 130 4.45 -3.34 -26.33
CA ALA A 130 3.63 -4.54 -26.49
C ALA A 130 3.61 -5.40 -25.21
N MET A 131 4.73 -5.51 -24.50
CA MET A 131 4.80 -6.18 -23.20
C MET A 131 3.96 -5.44 -22.14
N ASP A 132 4.01 -4.13 -22.10
CA ASP A 132 3.20 -3.31 -21.20
C ASP A 132 1.71 -3.46 -21.54
N ALA A 133 1.34 -3.49 -22.83
CA ALA A 133 -0.03 -3.74 -23.26
C ALA A 133 -0.53 -5.15 -22.86
N LEU A 134 0.32 -6.17 -22.92
CA LEU A 134 -0.01 -7.51 -22.42
C LEU A 134 -0.17 -7.57 -20.91
N ALA A 135 0.56 -6.74 -20.17
CA ALA A 135 0.46 -6.63 -18.72
C ALA A 135 -0.75 -5.81 -18.25
N PHE A 136 -1.34 -5.01 -19.14
CA PHE A 136 -2.40 -4.07 -18.85
C PHE A 136 -3.64 -4.72 -18.19
N ALA A 137 -4.13 -5.83 -18.72
CA ALA A 137 -5.34 -6.47 -18.19
C ALA A 137 -5.04 -7.34 -16.96
N PRO A 138 -5.67 -7.09 -15.80
CA PRO A 138 -5.54 -7.95 -14.63
C PRO A 138 -5.91 -9.42 -14.94
N LYS A 139 -5.30 -10.36 -14.19
CA LYS A 139 -5.61 -11.79 -14.32
C LYS A 139 -6.52 -12.23 -13.18
N ARG A 140 -7.74 -12.61 -13.49
CA ARG A 140 -8.67 -13.17 -12.50
C ARG A 140 -8.29 -14.60 -12.13
N LYS A 141 -8.25 -14.89 -10.83
CA LYS A 141 -8.02 -16.21 -10.25
C LYS A 141 -9.23 -16.64 -9.43
N ARG A 142 -9.48 -17.95 -9.39
CA ARG A 142 -10.55 -18.52 -8.55
C ARG A 142 -10.26 -18.32 -7.07
N ARG A 143 -9.00 -18.42 -6.64
CA ARG A 143 -8.54 -18.26 -5.25
C ARG A 143 -7.18 -17.59 -5.21
N GLY A 144 -7.03 -16.58 -4.33
CA GLY A 144 -5.78 -15.89 -4.04
C GLY A 144 -5.02 -16.52 -2.88
N ARG A 145 -3.71 -16.23 -2.80
CA ARG A 145 -2.91 -16.64 -1.63
C ARG A 145 -3.36 -15.93 -0.36
N VAL A 146 -3.88 -14.72 -0.46
CA VAL A 146 -4.46 -13.95 0.64
C VAL A 146 -5.63 -14.68 1.31
N GLN A 147 -6.29 -15.60 0.63
CA GLN A 147 -7.41 -16.39 1.15
C GLN A 147 -6.97 -17.74 1.77
N ARG A 148 -5.69 -17.87 2.16
CA ARG A 148 -5.20 -19.09 2.81
C ARG A 148 -5.84 -19.29 4.18
N ILE A 149 -5.98 -18.21 4.93
CA ILE A 149 -6.68 -18.13 6.21
C ILE A 149 -7.85 -17.18 6.01
N VAL A 150 -9.04 -17.56 6.41
CA VAL A 150 -10.27 -16.77 6.32
C VAL A 150 -10.93 -16.76 7.69
N ASP A 151 -10.95 -15.59 8.31
CA ASP A 151 -11.65 -15.34 9.56
C ASP A 151 -12.92 -14.56 9.29
N LYS A 152 -14.07 -15.12 9.64
CA LYS A 152 -15.40 -14.50 9.45
C LYS A 152 -15.96 -13.89 10.74
N ASP A 153 -15.22 -14.00 11.84
CA ASP A 153 -15.51 -13.34 13.12
C ASP A 153 -14.25 -12.61 13.63
N PRO A 154 -13.69 -11.70 12.82
CA PRO A 154 -12.39 -11.13 13.07
C PRO A 154 -12.39 -10.14 14.24
N ASP A 155 -11.21 -9.99 14.84
CA ASP A 155 -10.90 -8.95 15.81
C ASP A 155 -9.73 -8.10 15.28
N LEU A 156 -10.01 -6.89 14.82
CA LEU A 156 -8.99 -5.97 14.31
C LEU A 156 -7.95 -5.57 15.37
N THR A 157 -8.33 -5.62 16.66
CA THR A 157 -7.41 -5.29 17.76
C THR A 157 -6.29 -6.34 17.94
N LYS A 158 -6.43 -7.51 17.29
CA LYS A 158 -5.39 -8.55 17.26
C LYS A 158 -4.40 -8.41 16.11
N LEU A 159 -4.65 -7.47 15.19
CA LEU A 159 -3.67 -7.11 14.17
C LEU A 159 -2.64 -6.11 14.77
N PRO A 160 -1.36 -6.23 14.41
CA PRO A 160 -0.32 -5.34 14.95
C PRO A 160 -0.33 -3.96 14.26
N ILE A 161 -1.49 -3.27 14.32
CA ILE A 161 -1.68 -1.95 13.74
C ILE A 161 -1.10 -0.91 14.69
N PRO A 162 -0.15 -0.06 14.25
CA PRO A 162 0.53 0.84 15.16
C PRO A 162 -0.31 2.07 15.52
N THR A 163 -0.13 2.57 16.75
CA THR A 163 -0.37 3.95 17.14
C THR A 163 0.98 4.65 17.09
N THR A 164 1.18 5.57 16.15
CA THR A 164 2.52 6.12 15.86
C THR A 164 2.87 7.29 16.76
N TRP A 165 2.02 8.31 16.81
CA TRP A 165 2.29 9.54 17.54
C TRP A 165 1.49 9.63 18.82
N PRO A 166 2.03 10.35 19.86
CA PRO A 166 1.40 10.41 21.19
C PRO A 166 -0.03 10.95 21.21
N MET A 167 -0.39 11.82 20.27
CA MET A 167 -1.73 12.41 20.21
C MET A 167 -2.60 11.80 19.10
N ASP A 168 -2.16 10.71 18.44
CA ASP A 168 -3.02 9.97 17.51
C ASP A 168 -4.28 9.47 18.24
N GLY A 169 -5.43 9.57 17.59
CA GLY A 169 -6.72 9.15 18.14
C GLY A 169 -6.85 7.63 18.36
N GLY A 170 -5.80 6.85 18.08
CA GLY A 170 -5.74 5.41 18.23
C GLY A 170 -4.81 4.75 17.24
N ALA A 171 -5.01 3.46 16.97
CA ALA A 171 -4.25 2.71 15.99
C ALA A 171 -4.70 3.05 14.56
N TYR A 172 -3.74 3.24 13.65
CA TYR A 172 -4.00 3.59 12.25
C TYR A 172 -3.35 2.62 11.28
N ILE A 173 -4.11 2.18 10.30
CA ILE A 173 -3.57 1.56 9.10
C ILE A 173 -3.01 2.68 8.23
N THR A 174 -1.70 2.71 8.04
CA THR A 174 -0.96 3.80 7.37
C THR A 174 -0.53 3.48 5.94
N LEU A 175 -0.64 2.21 5.50
CA LEU A 175 -0.44 1.77 4.11
C LEU A 175 -1.65 0.95 3.59
N PRO A 176 -2.87 1.46 3.72
CA PRO A 176 -4.05 0.75 3.26
C PRO A 176 -4.25 0.91 1.76
N LEU A 177 -4.51 -0.18 1.07
CA LEU A 177 -4.96 -0.22 -0.30
C LEU A 177 -6.47 -0.45 -0.30
N VAL A 178 -7.23 0.64 -0.35
CA VAL A 178 -8.69 0.61 -0.21
C VAL A 178 -9.33 0.34 -1.55
N VAL A 179 -9.97 -0.81 -1.68
CA VAL A 179 -10.71 -1.24 -2.86
C VAL A 179 -12.18 -0.94 -2.66
N THR A 180 -12.76 -0.25 -3.61
CA THR A 180 -14.20 0.00 -3.71
C THR A 180 -14.70 -0.35 -5.10
N ARG A 181 -16.01 -0.37 -5.26
CA ARG A 181 -16.64 -0.56 -6.57
C ARG A 181 -17.76 0.45 -6.76
N ASP A 182 -17.71 1.15 -7.87
CA ASP A 182 -18.84 1.95 -8.32
C ASP A 182 -20.05 1.03 -8.59
N LEU A 183 -21.19 1.32 -7.96
CA LEU A 183 -22.37 0.48 -8.06
C LEU A 183 -23.09 0.62 -9.40
N ALA A 184 -22.91 1.74 -10.11
CA ALA A 184 -23.53 1.99 -11.38
C ALA A 184 -22.74 1.41 -12.56
N SER A 185 -21.43 1.69 -12.62
CA SER A 185 -20.53 1.21 -13.67
C SER A 185 -19.96 -0.18 -13.40
N GLY A 186 -19.88 -0.59 -12.13
CA GLY A 186 -19.21 -1.81 -11.69
C GLY A 186 -17.69 -1.71 -11.70
N GLU A 187 -17.13 -0.55 -11.96
CA GLU A 187 -15.70 -0.30 -12.00
C GLU A 187 -15.10 -0.31 -10.58
N HIS A 188 -13.89 -0.83 -10.47
CA HIS A 188 -13.15 -0.87 -9.20
C HIS A 188 -12.21 0.32 -9.14
N ASN A 189 -12.17 0.95 -7.97
CA ASN A 189 -11.19 1.96 -7.60
C ASN A 189 -10.26 1.39 -6.52
N LEU A 190 -8.99 1.74 -6.58
CA LEU A 190 -7.99 1.43 -5.58
C LEU A 190 -7.31 2.74 -5.16
N GLY A 191 -7.46 3.12 -3.90
CA GLY A 191 -6.84 4.33 -3.37
C GLY A 191 -6.16 4.08 -2.02
N MET A 192 -5.30 5.00 -1.60
CA MET A 192 -4.66 4.92 -0.29
C MET A 192 -5.30 5.95 0.65
N TYR A 193 -6.09 5.48 1.59
CA TYR A 193 -6.80 6.30 2.58
C TYR A 193 -6.57 5.74 3.97
N ARG A 194 -5.95 6.51 4.88
CA ARG A 194 -5.71 6.06 6.26
C ARG A 194 -6.98 5.55 6.91
N SER A 195 -6.86 4.58 7.80
CA SER A 195 -8.00 3.99 8.47
C SER A 195 -7.73 3.86 9.96
N GLN A 196 -8.53 4.51 10.80
CA GLN A 196 -8.46 4.43 12.27
C GLN A 196 -9.22 3.22 12.76
N ILE A 197 -8.64 2.44 13.66
CA ILE A 197 -9.34 1.32 14.30
C ILE A 197 -10.21 1.85 15.42
N PHE A 198 -11.52 1.62 15.35
CA PHE A 198 -12.48 2.02 16.38
C PHE A 198 -12.81 0.88 17.34
N GLY A 199 -12.59 -0.36 16.95
CA GLY A 199 -12.89 -1.53 17.74
C GLY A 199 -12.60 -2.84 17.01
N SER A 200 -13.09 -3.94 17.56
CA SER A 200 -12.81 -5.27 17.02
C SER A 200 -13.31 -5.49 15.58
N LYS A 201 -14.43 -4.84 15.20
CA LYS A 201 -15.09 -5.00 13.90
C LYS A 201 -15.37 -3.69 13.17
N GLU A 202 -14.75 -2.60 13.61
CA GLU A 202 -15.06 -1.28 13.09
C GLU A 202 -13.79 -0.47 12.87
N ALA A 203 -13.73 0.22 11.71
CA ALA A 203 -12.65 1.12 11.37
C ALA A 203 -13.20 2.38 10.68
N GLY A 204 -12.58 3.54 10.92
CA GLY A 204 -12.87 4.78 10.21
C GLY A 204 -12.16 4.81 8.88
N LEU A 205 -12.81 5.31 7.83
CA LEU A 205 -12.21 5.53 6.53
C LEU A 205 -12.07 7.04 6.30
N HIS A 206 -10.82 7.53 6.33
CA HIS A 206 -10.53 8.94 6.02
C HIS A 206 -10.66 9.20 4.53
N TRP A 207 -11.88 9.27 4.07
CA TRP A 207 -12.26 9.34 2.68
C TRP A 207 -12.55 10.77 2.30
N GLN A 208 -11.80 11.30 1.37
CA GLN A 208 -12.24 12.52 0.70
C GLN A 208 -13.33 12.12 -0.29
N VAL A 209 -14.56 12.55 0.01
CA VAL A 209 -15.76 12.27 -0.78
C VAL A 209 -15.69 13.06 -2.09
N HIS A 210 -14.72 12.73 -2.96
CA HIS A 210 -14.62 13.33 -4.28
C HIS A 210 -15.10 12.35 -5.35
N LYS A 211 -16.12 12.77 -6.05
CA LYS A 211 -16.76 12.27 -7.27
C LYS A 211 -17.69 11.06 -7.15
N HIS A 212 -17.32 9.89 -6.60
CA HIS A 212 -18.21 8.72 -6.66
C HIS A 212 -18.81 8.32 -5.29
N GLY A 213 -18.10 8.55 -4.21
CA GLY A 213 -18.61 8.27 -2.85
C GLY A 213 -19.77 9.18 -2.44
N ALA A 214 -19.82 10.44 -2.93
CA ALA A 214 -20.90 11.38 -2.64
C ALA A 214 -22.22 10.95 -3.29
N ASP A 215 -22.19 10.43 -4.52
CA ASP A 215 -23.38 9.98 -5.24
C ASP A 215 -23.97 8.73 -4.57
N HIS A 216 -23.12 7.85 -4.07
CA HIS A 216 -23.54 6.66 -3.33
C HIS A 216 -24.08 7.01 -1.93
N ALA A 217 -23.44 7.98 -1.24
CA ALA A 217 -23.93 8.50 0.01
C ALA A 217 -25.31 9.16 -0.13
N ALA A 218 -25.52 9.93 -1.20
CA ALA A 218 -26.80 10.54 -1.54
C ALA A 218 -27.90 9.50 -1.83
N ALA A 219 -27.52 8.33 -2.36
CA ALA A 219 -28.45 7.23 -2.63
C ALA A 219 -28.75 6.34 -1.40
N GLY A 220 -28.10 6.57 -0.24
CA GLY A 220 -28.29 5.76 0.99
C GLY A 220 -27.87 4.30 0.84
N LEU A 221 -27.01 3.98 -0.11
CA LEU A 221 -26.61 2.60 -0.42
C LEU A 221 -25.37 2.19 0.36
N LYS A 222 -25.42 0.99 0.95
CA LYS A 222 -24.23 0.37 1.55
C LYS A 222 -23.22 0.02 0.47
N MET A 223 -21.99 0.49 0.65
CA MET A 223 -20.92 0.28 -0.29
C MET A 223 -19.95 -0.80 0.19
N PRO A 224 -19.65 -1.82 -0.64
CA PRO A 224 -18.64 -2.82 -0.31
C PRO A 224 -17.25 -2.20 -0.33
N VAL A 225 -16.44 -2.53 0.67
CA VAL A 225 -15.07 -2.05 0.84
C VAL A 225 -14.16 -3.21 1.21
N ALA A 226 -12.93 -3.18 0.71
CA ALA A 226 -11.86 -4.04 1.18
C ALA A 226 -10.58 -3.23 1.39
N ILE A 227 -10.00 -3.30 2.58
CA ILE A 227 -8.68 -2.73 2.87
C ILE A 227 -7.65 -3.84 2.67
N CYS A 228 -6.82 -3.72 1.65
CA CYS A 228 -5.75 -4.66 1.37
C CYS A 228 -4.43 -4.12 1.92
N LEU A 229 -3.67 -4.97 2.60
CA LEU A 229 -2.37 -4.64 3.18
C LEU A 229 -1.31 -5.50 2.52
N GLY A 230 -0.20 -4.88 2.11
CA GLY A 230 0.89 -5.59 1.44
C GLY A 230 0.60 -5.93 -0.02
N GLY A 231 1.23 -6.99 -0.49
CA GLY A 231 1.27 -7.32 -1.91
C GLY A 231 2.56 -6.81 -2.58
N PRO A 232 2.61 -6.80 -3.91
CA PRO A 232 3.79 -6.31 -4.61
C PRO A 232 3.93 -4.78 -4.51
N PRO A 233 5.16 -4.24 -4.42
CA PRO A 233 5.40 -2.79 -4.33
C PRO A 233 4.71 -1.96 -5.40
N GLU A 234 4.70 -2.42 -6.64
CA GLU A 234 4.03 -1.73 -7.75
C GLU A 234 2.53 -1.52 -7.53
N LEU A 235 1.89 -2.41 -6.76
CA LEU A 235 0.49 -2.25 -6.37
C LEU A 235 0.33 -1.13 -5.33
N ILE A 236 1.24 -1.06 -4.35
CA ILE A 236 1.24 -0.03 -3.30
C ILE A 236 1.39 1.35 -3.95
N PHE A 237 2.34 1.47 -4.90
CA PHE A 237 2.55 2.72 -5.63
C PHE A 237 1.37 3.10 -6.53
N SER A 238 0.72 2.13 -7.17
CA SER A 238 -0.41 2.43 -8.04
C SER A 238 -1.59 3.07 -7.30
N ALA A 239 -1.77 2.73 -6.02
CA ALA A 239 -2.86 3.27 -5.20
C ALA A 239 -2.72 4.76 -4.82
N ILE A 240 -1.51 5.33 -4.98
CA ILE A 240 -1.24 6.76 -4.72
C ILE A 240 -0.97 7.54 -6.00
N SER A 241 -0.97 6.87 -7.16
CA SER A 241 -0.63 7.51 -8.42
C SER A 241 -1.80 8.31 -8.97
N PRO A 242 -1.59 9.57 -9.39
CA PRO A 242 -2.61 10.36 -10.06
C PRO A 242 -2.81 9.84 -11.49
N LEU A 243 -3.77 8.94 -11.65
CA LEU A 243 -4.06 8.30 -12.92
C LEU A 243 -5.17 9.04 -13.67
N PRO A 244 -5.13 9.05 -15.02
CA PRO A 244 -6.25 9.54 -15.82
C PRO A 244 -7.46 8.60 -15.68
N ASP A 245 -8.66 9.13 -15.83
CA ASP A 245 -9.95 8.43 -15.59
C ASP A 245 -10.11 7.10 -16.38
N ASN A 246 -9.38 6.92 -17.48
CA ASN A 246 -9.43 5.73 -18.33
C ASN A 246 -8.40 4.65 -17.98
N LEU A 247 -7.63 4.84 -16.92
CA LEU A 247 -6.59 3.90 -16.47
C LEU A 247 -6.80 3.55 -14.99
N SER A 248 -7.17 2.31 -14.72
CA SER A 248 -7.31 1.88 -13.33
C SER A 248 -5.95 1.57 -12.67
N GLU A 249 -5.89 1.70 -11.35
CA GLU A 249 -4.69 1.40 -10.55
C GLU A 249 -4.25 -0.06 -10.72
N TYR A 250 -5.18 -0.99 -10.93
CA TYR A 250 -4.85 -2.39 -11.20
C TYR A 250 -4.14 -2.59 -12.54
N GLN A 251 -4.55 -1.83 -13.55
CA GLN A 251 -3.89 -1.82 -14.85
C GLN A 251 -2.51 -1.20 -14.73
N PHE A 252 -2.40 -0.07 -14.03
CA PHE A 252 -1.14 0.62 -13.81
C PHE A 252 -0.14 -0.24 -13.00
N ALA A 253 -0.60 -0.93 -11.94
CA ALA A 253 0.24 -1.89 -11.22
C ALA A 253 0.76 -3.02 -12.15
N GLY A 254 -0.08 -3.47 -13.08
CA GLY A 254 0.32 -4.45 -14.10
C GLY A 254 1.43 -3.92 -15.00
N ILE A 255 1.31 -2.68 -15.45
CA ILE A 255 2.29 -1.98 -16.28
C ILE A 255 3.61 -1.81 -15.54
N LEU A 256 3.58 -1.25 -14.32
CA LEU A 256 4.77 -1.07 -13.48
C LEU A 256 5.51 -2.40 -13.27
N GLY A 257 4.77 -3.44 -12.91
CA GLY A 257 5.33 -4.77 -12.68
C GLY A 257 5.60 -5.58 -13.95
N ARG A 258 5.32 -5.05 -15.15
CA ARG A 258 5.45 -5.77 -16.45
C ARG A 258 4.83 -7.16 -16.44
N ARG A 259 3.73 -7.30 -15.73
CA ARG A 259 3.00 -8.56 -15.59
C ARG A 259 1.54 -8.31 -15.23
N ARG A 260 0.67 -9.20 -15.66
CA ARG A 260 -0.75 -9.14 -15.30
C ARG A 260 -0.92 -9.28 -13.80
N LEU A 261 -1.53 -8.27 -13.15
CA LEU A 261 -1.84 -8.30 -11.73
C LEU A 261 -2.87 -9.41 -11.44
N PRO A 262 -2.58 -10.36 -10.54
CA PRO A 262 -3.56 -11.38 -10.18
C PRO A 262 -4.59 -10.82 -9.20
N LEU A 263 -5.89 -10.95 -9.55
CA LEU A 263 -7.02 -10.61 -8.71
C LEU A 263 -7.82 -11.86 -8.34
N THR A 264 -8.48 -11.85 -7.19
CA THR A 264 -9.43 -12.87 -6.74
C THR A 264 -10.68 -12.21 -6.19
N LYS A 265 -11.80 -12.92 -6.15
CA LYS A 265 -13.01 -12.43 -5.47
C LYS A 265 -12.76 -12.35 -3.97
N ALA A 266 -13.23 -11.29 -3.32
CA ALA A 266 -13.28 -11.20 -1.88
C ALA A 266 -14.15 -12.32 -1.28
N ALA A 267 -13.94 -12.64 -0.01
CA ALA A 267 -14.62 -13.76 0.65
C ALA A 267 -16.07 -13.43 1.02
N THR A 268 -16.35 -12.16 1.35
CA THR A 268 -17.66 -11.71 1.85
C THR A 268 -18.24 -10.53 1.06
N GLN A 269 -17.42 -9.88 0.21
CA GLN A 269 -17.85 -8.71 -0.57
C GLN A 269 -17.79 -8.99 -2.08
N ASP A 270 -18.63 -8.32 -2.85
CA ASP A 270 -18.58 -8.43 -4.33
C ASP A 270 -17.48 -7.52 -4.92
N LEU A 271 -16.24 -7.79 -4.52
CA LEU A 271 -15.06 -7.05 -4.95
C LEU A 271 -14.03 -7.98 -5.59
N TRP A 272 -13.27 -7.45 -6.55
CA TRP A 272 -12.03 -8.06 -7.02
C TRP A 272 -10.86 -7.44 -6.27
N ILE A 273 -10.17 -8.26 -5.45
CA ILE A 273 -9.07 -7.86 -4.58
C ILE A 273 -7.75 -8.44 -5.08
N PRO A 274 -6.60 -7.82 -4.76
CA PRO A 274 -5.28 -8.36 -5.09
C PRO A 274 -5.06 -9.75 -4.48
N ALA A 275 -4.87 -10.75 -5.32
CA ALA A 275 -4.73 -12.15 -4.89
C ALA A 275 -3.45 -12.45 -4.08
N GLU A 276 -2.47 -11.56 -4.15
CA GLU A 276 -1.16 -11.68 -3.50
C GLU A 276 -0.97 -10.65 -2.36
N ALA A 277 -2.02 -9.95 -1.94
CA ALA A 277 -1.99 -9.15 -0.71
C ALA A 277 -1.64 -10.03 0.49
N ASP A 278 -1.11 -9.44 1.54
CA ASP A 278 -0.76 -10.16 2.76
C ASP A 278 -1.98 -10.34 3.66
N ILE A 279 -2.73 -9.26 3.87
CA ILE A 279 -3.96 -9.23 4.68
C ILE A 279 -5.03 -8.46 3.90
N VAL A 280 -6.29 -8.88 4.00
CA VAL A 280 -7.44 -8.11 3.49
C VAL A 280 -8.52 -8.07 4.55
N ILE A 281 -8.94 -6.86 4.90
CA ILE A 281 -10.05 -6.57 5.80
C ILE A 281 -11.25 -6.24 4.92
N GLU A 282 -12.28 -7.07 4.96
CA GLU A 282 -13.47 -6.95 4.12
C GLU A 282 -14.66 -6.45 4.94
N GLY A 283 -15.47 -5.59 4.36
CA GLY A 283 -16.64 -5.05 5.01
C GLY A 283 -17.47 -4.15 4.09
N TRP A 284 -18.30 -3.35 4.70
CA TRP A 284 -19.15 -2.39 4.02
C TRP A 284 -19.25 -1.09 4.83
N THR A 285 -19.48 0.02 4.16
CA THR A 285 -19.78 1.31 4.79
C THR A 285 -21.24 1.69 4.56
N ASP A 286 -21.81 2.33 5.57
CA ASP A 286 -23.07 3.04 5.47
C ASP A 286 -22.78 4.54 5.43
N PRO A 287 -23.23 5.28 4.43
CA PRO A 287 -22.96 6.71 4.32
C PRO A 287 -23.59 7.53 5.47
N THR A 288 -24.53 6.96 6.22
CA THR A 288 -25.18 7.60 7.38
C THR A 288 -24.49 7.26 8.71
N ASP A 289 -23.66 6.19 8.76
CA ASP A 289 -22.89 5.84 9.95
C ASP A 289 -21.53 6.56 9.92
N LEU A 290 -21.51 7.76 10.48
CA LEU A 290 -20.34 8.62 10.58
C LEU A 290 -19.85 8.69 12.03
N ARG A 291 -18.56 8.53 12.24
CA ARG A 291 -17.92 8.67 13.56
C ARG A 291 -16.74 9.63 13.50
N VAL A 292 -16.40 10.17 14.66
CA VAL A 292 -15.22 11.04 14.80
C VAL A 292 -13.96 10.23 14.58
N GLU A 293 -13.17 10.63 13.59
CA GLU A 293 -11.83 10.12 13.27
C GLU A 293 -10.81 11.21 13.56
N GLY A 294 -9.63 10.82 14.00
CA GLY A 294 -8.56 11.74 14.35
C GLY A 294 -8.43 11.98 15.86
N PRO A 295 -7.48 12.83 16.29
CA PRO A 295 -6.45 13.43 15.43
C PRO A 295 -5.45 12.40 14.90
N PHE A 296 -4.70 12.77 13.86
CA PHE A 296 -3.67 11.94 13.26
C PHE A 296 -2.44 12.79 12.92
N GLY A 297 -1.25 12.34 13.31
CA GLY A 297 0.00 12.98 12.95
C GLY A 297 0.25 12.90 11.45
N ASP A 298 0.11 14.04 10.75
CA ASP A 298 0.13 14.13 9.30
C ASP A 298 1.52 14.50 8.76
N HIS A 299 1.68 14.38 7.42
CA HIS A 299 2.92 14.63 6.70
C HIS A 299 3.38 16.11 6.74
N TYR A 300 2.50 17.03 7.11
CA TYR A 300 2.86 18.44 7.35
C TYR A 300 3.53 18.69 8.71
N GLY A 301 3.68 17.66 9.57
CA GLY A 301 4.24 17.77 10.91
C GLY A 301 3.28 18.30 11.97
N PHE A 302 2.00 18.37 11.65
CA PHE A 302 0.92 18.78 12.54
C PHE A 302 -0.11 17.65 12.63
N TYR A 303 -0.87 17.65 13.73
CA TYR A 303 -2.02 16.76 13.83
C TYR A 303 -3.17 17.29 12.99
N SER A 304 -3.79 16.39 12.22
CA SER A 304 -5.06 16.72 11.53
C SER A 304 -6.15 17.00 12.55
N LEU A 305 -7.09 17.84 12.18
CA LEU A 305 -8.31 18.02 12.97
C LEU A 305 -9.13 16.74 12.95
N THR A 306 -9.90 16.54 14.01
CA THR A 306 -10.93 15.50 14.06
C THR A 306 -12.05 15.81 13.07
N GLY A 307 -12.61 14.79 12.46
CA GLY A 307 -13.73 14.92 11.52
C GLY A 307 -14.68 13.72 11.61
N HIS A 308 -15.84 13.85 10.98
CA HIS A 308 -16.80 12.74 10.88
C HIS A 308 -16.57 12.00 9.57
N TYR A 309 -16.26 10.71 9.66
CA TYR A 309 -15.97 9.86 8.53
C TYR A 309 -16.77 8.56 8.57
N PRO A 310 -17.04 7.94 7.40
CA PRO A 310 -17.76 6.69 7.32
C PRO A 310 -17.08 5.57 8.10
N VAL A 311 -17.90 4.74 8.73
CA VAL A 311 -17.44 3.53 9.42
C VAL A 311 -17.44 2.34 8.47
N LEU A 312 -16.31 1.63 8.41
CA LEU A 312 -16.22 0.30 7.83
C LEU A 312 -16.69 -0.73 8.86
N ASN A 313 -17.80 -1.39 8.56
CA ASN A 313 -18.29 -2.53 9.30
C ASN A 313 -17.66 -3.82 8.77
N VAL A 314 -16.76 -4.42 9.54
CA VAL A 314 -15.92 -5.54 9.08
C VAL A 314 -16.69 -6.85 9.14
N THR A 315 -16.63 -7.61 8.05
CA THR A 315 -17.32 -8.91 7.90
C THR A 315 -16.36 -10.09 7.83
N ALA A 316 -15.11 -9.87 7.42
CA ALA A 316 -14.07 -10.89 7.41
C ALA A 316 -12.68 -10.26 7.38
N VAL A 317 -11.70 -11.01 7.88
CA VAL A 317 -10.28 -10.78 7.60
C VAL A 317 -9.73 -12.02 6.92
N THR A 318 -9.09 -11.83 5.75
CA THR A 318 -8.39 -12.91 5.06
C THR A 318 -6.89 -12.61 5.04
N ARG A 319 -6.07 -13.64 5.16
CA ARG A 319 -4.62 -13.46 5.15
C ARG A 319 -3.85 -14.65 4.58
N ARG A 320 -2.64 -14.37 4.15
CA ARG A 320 -1.65 -15.41 3.84
C ARG A 320 -1.23 -16.12 5.13
N ALA A 321 -0.69 -17.33 4.99
CA ALA A 321 -0.10 -18.04 6.13
C ALA A 321 1.22 -17.39 6.61
N ASP A 322 1.94 -16.74 5.68
CA ASP A 322 3.20 -16.02 5.89
C ASP A 322 2.99 -14.49 5.80
N ALA A 323 1.81 -14.00 6.21
CA ALA A 323 1.47 -12.60 6.15
C ALA A 323 2.36 -11.75 7.06
N MET A 324 2.70 -10.55 6.58
CA MET A 324 3.28 -9.46 7.36
C MET A 324 2.35 -8.26 7.26
N LEU A 325 2.27 -7.43 8.31
CA LEU A 325 1.53 -6.18 8.27
C LEU A 325 2.49 -5.05 7.92
N PRO A 326 2.40 -4.45 6.72
CA PRO A 326 3.19 -3.29 6.39
C PRO A 326 2.57 -2.02 6.97
N ALA A 327 3.41 -1.16 7.54
CA ALA A 327 3.05 0.17 7.97
C ALA A 327 4.13 1.19 7.59
N THR A 328 3.77 2.46 7.55
CA THR A 328 4.71 3.56 7.33
C THR A 328 4.59 4.61 8.41
N ILE A 329 5.65 5.38 8.59
CA ILE A 329 5.62 6.60 9.38
C ILE A 329 5.12 7.73 8.50
N VAL A 330 4.08 8.41 8.97
CA VAL A 330 3.59 9.65 8.38
C VAL A 330 4.08 10.79 9.25
N GLY A 331 4.77 11.76 8.65
CA GLY A 331 5.38 12.88 9.39
C GLY A 331 6.20 13.78 8.47
N LEU A 332 6.92 14.74 9.03
CA LEU A 332 7.78 15.65 8.29
C LEU A 332 8.86 14.91 7.49
N PRO A 333 9.26 15.46 6.32
CA PRO A 333 10.39 14.91 5.57
C PRO A 333 11.62 14.71 6.46
N PRO A 334 12.39 13.63 6.20
CA PRO A 334 12.39 12.72 5.05
C PRO A 334 11.50 11.48 5.20
N THR A 335 10.33 11.58 5.83
CA THR A 335 9.45 10.42 5.97
C THR A 335 8.92 9.90 4.62
N VAL A 336 8.58 8.62 4.57
CA VAL A 336 8.21 7.90 3.34
C VAL A 336 7.04 8.55 2.60
N SER A 337 6.03 9.05 3.32
CA SER A 337 4.86 9.68 2.72
C SER A 337 5.19 10.92 1.89
N TYR A 338 6.17 11.72 2.31
CA TYR A 338 6.56 12.94 1.58
C TYR A 338 7.37 12.62 0.33
N THR A 339 8.35 11.73 0.41
CA THR A 339 9.16 11.33 -0.77
C THR A 339 8.29 10.69 -1.86
N HIS A 340 7.27 9.92 -1.48
CA HIS A 340 6.33 9.35 -2.43
C HIS A 340 5.40 10.38 -3.09
N LEU A 341 4.89 11.34 -2.30
CA LEU A 341 4.00 12.39 -2.83
C LEU A 341 4.74 13.35 -3.75
N ARG A 342 5.98 13.76 -3.42
CA ARG A 342 6.76 14.69 -4.23
C ARG A 342 7.15 14.12 -5.58
N ALA A 343 7.44 12.83 -5.67
CA ALA A 343 7.67 12.15 -6.96
C ALA A 343 6.45 12.22 -7.89
N HIS A 344 5.25 12.39 -7.33
CA HIS A 344 4.00 12.48 -8.08
C HIS A 344 3.61 13.91 -8.45
N GLU A 345 3.91 14.92 -7.62
CA GLU A 345 3.67 16.33 -7.95
C GLU A 345 4.51 16.78 -9.15
N THR A 346 5.74 16.30 -9.25
CA THR A 346 6.65 16.63 -10.38
C THR A 346 6.17 16.01 -11.72
N ILE A 347 5.34 14.99 -11.71
CA ILE A 347 4.78 14.38 -12.93
C ILE A 347 3.58 15.19 -13.47
N LEU A 348 2.90 15.96 -12.61
CA LEU A 348 1.75 16.79 -12.99
C LEU A 348 2.14 18.15 -13.56
N ASP A 349 3.38 18.59 -13.35
CA ASP A 349 3.91 19.85 -13.89
C ASP A 349 4.51 19.73 -15.31
N LEU A 350 4.39 18.54 -15.94
CA LEU A 350 4.77 18.23 -17.31
C LEU A 350 3.54 17.98 -18.19
#